data_985793807aa1087454b06d9d27880caf
#
_entry.id   985793807aa1087454b06d9d27880caf
#
_cell.length_a   1.000
_cell.length_b   1.000
_cell.length_c   1.000
_cell.angle_alpha   90.00
_cell.angle_beta   90.00
_cell.angle_gamma   90.00
#
_symmetry.space_group_name_H-M   'P 1'
#
loop_
_entity.id
_entity.type
_entity.pdbx_description
1 polymer ?
#
loop_
_entity_poly.entity_id
_entity_poly.type
_entity_poly.pdbx_seq_one_letter_code
_entity_poly.pdbx_strand_id
1 'polypeptide(L)'
;MTNYRERRKFPWRTAGALFFFASAWLGFASGVAVTERPEVAEGNFLTQAYYSLSLFVVGGVDLGTPYGGPWLGRAMVWLAYFGAPILAASTLIEALLKAVSPQGWYLRRLKDHIIIVGSDELSLSYLRVLRRRHPRVPVVVVCSGRQEQAVLDEFRLGFDASVVVGDITHEFFLKQLRVERARKILLLSDDSLRSYEAASSLLNLVPGIGSRIVIHCARLRFMRAMENTRVARSCETFNTYHLAASGLVRSQMLQHFHETEPKDVVVIAGFGRFGQTILEQLQANAANEIAMVVIIEKDAHRRVMVAEEQMAFSGDFRREVYEGDISHPEIWRRISDEVELDGNNAVFVLGTGREEDNLRTAIWIRRQFSESMVIARSSKRSRFADEVGRDHGLVSISINELVEENIPARWLDISA
;
A
#
# COMPACT_ATOMS: atom_id res chain seq x y z
N MET A 1 -13.73 1.64 -15.88
CA MET A 1 -12.83 1.04 -16.89
C MET A 1 -11.87 2.10 -17.36
N THR A 2 -10.75 2.28 -16.67
CA THR A 2 -9.71 3.22 -17.05
C THR A 2 -8.57 2.40 -17.67
N ASN A 3 -8.37 2.59 -18.97
CA ASN A 3 -7.28 1.96 -19.73
C ASN A 3 -5.93 2.33 -19.10
N TYR A 4 -5.30 1.41 -18.40
CA TYR A 4 -3.91 1.49 -18.00
C TYR A 4 -3.05 1.28 -19.24
N ARG A 5 -2.64 2.38 -19.90
CA ARG A 5 -1.60 2.35 -20.93
C ARG A 5 -0.29 1.96 -20.25
N GLU A 6 0.14 0.72 -20.44
CA GLU A 6 1.55 0.32 -20.25
C GLU A 6 2.44 1.32 -20.98
N ARG A 7 3.18 2.14 -20.23
CA ARG A 7 4.30 2.89 -20.78
C ARG A 7 5.41 1.88 -21.06
N ARG A 8 5.43 1.32 -22.27
CA ARG A 8 6.55 0.56 -22.80
C ARG A 8 7.81 1.40 -22.59
N LYS A 9 8.70 0.94 -21.71
CA LYS A 9 10.06 1.48 -21.62
C LYS A 9 10.65 1.37 -23.01
N PHE A 10 11.13 2.48 -23.58
CA PHE A 10 11.71 2.49 -24.92
C PHE A 10 12.84 1.45 -24.98
N PRO A 11 12.78 0.48 -25.89
CA PRO A 11 13.72 -0.64 -25.91
C PRO A 11 15.04 -0.17 -26.56
N TRP A 12 15.79 0.70 -25.85
CA TRP A 12 17.03 1.31 -26.37
C TRP A 12 18.05 0.28 -26.87
N ARG A 13 18.05 -0.93 -26.30
CA ARG A 13 18.92 -2.02 -26.73
C ARG A 13 18.49 -2.60 -28.05
N THR A 14 17.21 -2.81 -28.27
CA THR A 14 16.68 -3.22 -29.56
C THR A 14 16.97 -2.16 -30.60
N ALA A 15 16.80 -0.89 -30.26
CA ALA A 15 17.16 0.23 -31.12
C ALA A 15 18.68 0.26 -31.43
N GLY A 16 19.54 0.02 -30.43
CA GLY A 16 20.97 -0.07 -30.56
C GLY A 16 21.41 -1.27 -31.44
N ALA A 17 20.78 -2.43 -31.22
CA ALA A 17 21.06 -3.61 -32.09
C ALA A 17 20.68 -3.36 -33.52
N LEU A 18 19.51 -2.80 -33.79
CA LEU A 18 19.10 -2.42 -35.14
C LEU A 18 20.02 -1.36 -35.75
N PHE A 19 20.46 -0.40 -34.97
CA PHE A 19 21.41 0.64 -35.42
C PHE A 19 22.75 0.04 -35.85
N PHE A 20 23.39 -0.79 -35.02
CA PHE A 20 24.68 -1.40 -35.38
C PHE A 20 24.54 -2.41 -36.52
N PHE A 21 23.46 -3.17 -36.57
CA PHE A 21 23.17 -4.04 -37.70
C PHE A 21 23.05 -3.25 -39.01
N ALA A 22 22.22 -2.19 -39.01
CA ALA A 22 22.04 -1.34 -40.18
C ALA A 22 23.33 -0.63 -40.59
N SER A 23 24.15 -0.18 -39.64
CA SER A 23 25.45 0.44 -39.89
C SER A 23 26.40 -0.54 -40.60
N ALA A 24 26.51 -1.77 -40.08
CA ALA A 24 27.35 -2.79 -40.72
C ALA A 24 26.85 -3.11 -42.13
N TRP A 25 25.55 -3.38 -42.25
CA TRP A 25 24.96 -3.76 -43.55
C TRP A 25 25.09 -2.65 -44.59
N LEU A 26 24.80 -1.40 -44.27
CA LEU A 26 24.97 -0.26 -45.18
C LEU A 26 26.45 -0.05 -45.56
N GLY A 27 27.37 -0.28 -44.61
CA GLY A 27 28.78 -0.23 -44.86
C GLY A 27 29.21 -1.28 -45.91
N PHE A 28 28.82 -2.53 -45.76
CA PHE A 28 29.09 -3.60 -46.72
C PHE A 28 28.38 -3.32 -48.05
N ALA A 29 27.15 -2.90 -48.07
CA ALA A 29 26.39 -2.54 -49.27
C ALA A 29 26.99 -1.35 -50.01
N SER A 30 27.80 -0.50 -49.38
CA SER A 30 28.54 0.59 -50.02
C SER A 30 29.84 0.13 -50.71
N GLY A 31 30.14 -1.19 -50.74
CA GLY A 31 31.31 -1.75 -51.35
C GLY A 31 32.55 -1.86 -50.45
N VAL A 32 32.36 -1.78 -49.13
CA VAL A 32 33.46 -2.04 -48.17
C VAL A 32 33.67 -3.54 -48.06
N ALA A 33 34.90 -3.98 -48.34
CA ALA A 33 35.38 -5.35 -48.18
C ALA A 33 36.08 -5.50 -46.81
N VAL A 34 36.28 -6.75 -46.37
CA VAL A 34 37.09 -7.09 -45.19
C VAL A 34 38.20 -8.07 -45.60
N THR A 35 39.36 -7.98 -44.93
CA THR A 35 40.59 -8.66 -45.38
C THR A 35 40.47 -10.18 -45.43
N GLU A 36 39.76 -10.80 -44.50
CA GLU A 36 39.62 -12.26 -44.45
C GLU A 36 38.42 -12.80 -45.25
N ARG A 37 37.50 -11.90 -45.67
CA ARG A 37 36.28 -12.24 -46.41
C ARG A 37 35.96 -11.19 -47.49
N PRO A 38 36.77 -11.06 -48.52
CA PRO A 38 36.57 -10.03 -49.57
C PRO A 38 35.24 -10.18 -50.31
N GLU A 39 34.67 -11.39 -50.34
CA GLU A 39 33.38 -11.69 -50.97
C GLU A 39 32.17 -10.97 -50.35
N VAL A 40 32.30 -10.39 -49.16
CA VAL A 40 31.22 -9.67 -48.50
C VAL A 40 30.79 -8.44 -49.29
N ALA A 41 31.73 -7.72 -49.90
CA ALA A 41 31.45 -6.52 -50.68
C ALA A 41 30.63 -6.80 -51.94
N GLU A 42 30.85 -7.97 -52.58
CA GLU A 42 30.17 -8.42 -53.80
C GLU A 42 28.96 -9.32 -53.50
N GLY A 43 28.76 -9.66 -52.18
CA GLY A 43 27.72 -10.55 -51.73
C GLY A 43 26.31 -9.99 -51.90
N ASN A 44 25.34 -10.89 -52.04
CA ASN A 44 23.94 -10.51 -52.06
C ASN A 44 23.47 -10.01 -50.65
N PHE A 45 22.24 -9.50 -50.60
CA PHE A 45 21.62 -9.00 -49.36
C PHE A 45 21.76 -9.97 -48.18
N LEU A 46 21.52 -11.26 -48.41
CA LEU A 46 21.57 -12.28 -47.34
C LEU A 46 22.99 -12.51 -46.83
N THR A 47 23.99 -12.50 -47.72
CA THR A 47 25.40 -12.61 -47.35
C THR A 47 25.83 -11.45 -46.48
N GLN A 48 25.54 -10.21 -46.90
CA GLN A 48 25.85 -9.01 -46.12
C GLN A 48 25.12 -8.96 -44.77
N ALA A 49 23.86 -9.37 -44.73
CA ALA A 49 23.10 -9.47 -43.50
C ALA A 49 23.67 -10.51 -42.53
N TYR A 50 24.10 -11.67 -43.06
CA TYR A 50 24.74 -12.73 -42.26
C TYR A 50 26.02 -12.23 -41.58
N TYR A 51 26.90 -11.57 -42.33
CA TYR A 51 28.15 -11.03 -41.79
C TYR A 51 27.88 -9.85 -40.84
N SER A 52 26.86 -9.03 -41.07
CA SER A 52 26.44 -7.97 -40.14
C SER A 52 25.91 -8.54 -38.82
N LEU A 53 25.20 -9.66 -38.85
CA LEU A 53 24.76 -10.38 -37.65
C LEU A 53 25.92 -11.05 -36.92
N SER A 54 26.91 -11.59 -37.65
CA SER A 54 28.06 -12.28 -37.06
C SER A 54 28.89 -11.35 -36.15
N LEU A 55 28.87 -10.04 -36.38
CA LEU A 55 29.55 -9.05 -35.54
C LEU A 55 29.06 -9.02 -34.08
N PHE A 56 27.84 -9.43 -33.83
CA PHE A 56 27.32 -9.52 -32.48
C PHE A 56 27.82 -10.72 -31.68
N VAL A 57 28.27 -11.77 -32.38
CA VAL A 57 28.68 -13.03 -31.74
C VAL A 57 30.21 -13.11 -31.66
N VAL A 58 30.92 -12.91 -32.77
CA VAL A 58 32.36 -13.14 -32.90
C VAL A 58 33.14 -11.82 -32.96
N GLY A 59 32.45 -10.72 -33.23
CA GLY A 59 33.11 -9.44 -33.50
C GLY A 59 33.81 -9.42 -34.85
N GLY A 60 34.72 -8.48 -35.03
CA GLY A 60 35.44 -8.33 -36.29
C GLY A 60 36.68 -9.23 -36.45
N VAL A 61 37.00 -10.07 -35.45
CA VAL A 61 38.27 -10.82 -35.41
C VAL A 61 38.42 -11.78 -36.59
N ASP A 62 37.35 -12.50 -36.94
CA ASP A 62 37.34 -13.48 -38.03
C ASP A 62 37.08 -12.86 -39.43
N LEU A 63 36.75 -11.58 -39.48
CA LEU A 63 36.49 -10.85 -40.71
C LEU A 63 37.68 -10.03 -41.15
N GLY A 64 38.61 -9.74 -40.24
CA GLY A 64 39.76 -8.89 -40.52
C GLY A 64 39.39 -7.38 -40.54
N THR A 65 40.18 -6.58 -41.22
CA THR A 65 40.02 -5.12 -41.23
C THR A 65 39.23 -4.63 -42.45
N PRO A 66 38.32 -3.66 -42.29
CA PRO A 66 37.58 -3.05 -43.41
C PRO A 66 38.50 -2.27 -44.34
N TYR A 67 38.40 -2.53 -45.66
CA TYR A 67 39.15 -1.84 -46.70
C TYR A 67 38.26 -1.60 -47.94
N GLY A 68 38.72 -0.79 -48.88
CA GLY A 68 37.91 -0.44 -50.07
C GLY A 68 36.70 0.46 -49.72
N GLY A 69 35.84 0.67 -50.71
CA GLY A 69 34.64 1.46 -50.55
C GLY A 69 34.84 2.92 -50.09
N PRO A 70 33.77 3.66 -49.88
CA PRO A 70 33.84 5.04 -49.40
C PRO A 70 34.26 5.10 -47.92
N TRP A 71 34.92 6.21 -47.51
CA TRP A 71 35.39 6.37 -46.14
C TRP A 71 34.28 6.30 -45.09
N LEU A 72 33.08 6.81 -45.43
CA LEU A 72 31.90 6.76 -44.56
C LEU A 72 31.44 5.32 -44.32
N GLY A 73 31.41 4.49 -45.38
CA GLY A 73 31.09 3.07 -45.26
C GLY A 73 32.07 2.34 -44.33
N ARG A 74 33.39 2.60 -44.49
CA ARG A 74 34.40 2.04 -43.56
C ARG A 74 34.18 2.49 -42.11
N ALA A 75 33.87 3.76 -41.89
CA ALA A 75 33.56 4.28 -40.55
C ALA A 75 32.35 3.58 -39.96
N MET A 76 31.30 3.33 -40.73
CA MET A 76 30.10 2.61 -40.29
C MET A 76 30.39 1.15 -39.92
N VAL A 77 31.24 0.44 -40.71
CA VAL A 77 31.66 -0.92 -40.37
C VAL A 77 32.50 -0.91 -39.08
N TRP A 78 33.47 0.01 -38.93
CA TRP A 78 34.23 0.14 -37.68
C TRP A 78 33.35 0.42 -36.48
N LEU A 79 32.36 1.30 -36.60
CA LEU A 79 31.41 1.59 -35.55
C LEU A 79 30.64 0.32 -35.12
N ALA A 80 30.23 -0.50 -36.08
CA ALA A 80 29.58 -1.78 -35.81
C ALA A 80 30.53 -2.81 -35.19
N TYR A 81 31.79 -2.88 -35.64
CA TYR A 81 32.82 -3.78 -35.08
C TYR A 81 33.05 -3.61 -33.60
N PHE A 82 33.03 -2.38 -33.09
CA PHE A 82 33.16 -2.12 -31.65
C PHE A 82 31.81 -2.11 -30.96
N GLY A 83 30.78 -1.53 -31.56
CA GLY A 83 29.48 -1.33 -30.92
C GLY A 83 28.67 -2.61 -30.77
N ALA A 84 28.63 -3.47 -31.76
CA ALA A 84 27.83 -4.70 -31.74
C ALA A 84 28.30 -5.69 -30.65
N PRO A 85 29.61 -6.02 -30.52
CA PRO A 85 30.08 -6.90 -29.44
C PRO A 85 29.90 -6.31 -28.05
N ILE A 86 30.13 -5.00 -27.87
CA ILE A 86 29.92 -4.33 -26.59
C ILE A 86 28.46 -4.42 -26.17
N LEU A 87 27.53 -4.18 -27.10
CA LEU A 87 26.10 -4.30 -26.82
C LEU A 87 25.70 -5.73 -26.48
N ALA A 88 26.19 -6.72 -27.23
CA ALA A 88 25.93 -8.14 -26.99
C ALA A 88 26.49 -8.57 -25.62
N ALA A 89 27.76 -8.26 -25.34
CA ALA A 89 28.39 -8.56 -24.05
C ALA A 89 27.68 -7.91 -22.90
N SER A 90 27.30 -6.63 -23.01
CA SER A 90 26.54 -5.93 -21.94
C SER A 90 25.17 -6.57 -21.67
N THR A 91 24.53 -7.08 -22.72
CA THR A 91 23.24 -7.76 -22.62
C THR A 91 23.38 -9.13 -21.96
N LEU A 92 24.43 -9.88 -22.29
CA LEU A 92 24.74 -11.17 -21.69
C LEU A 92 25.11 -11.02 -20.20
N ILE A 93 25.97 -10.06 -19.88
CA ILE A 93 26.36 -9.77 -18.48
C ILE A 93 25.13 -9.40 -17.64
N GLU A 94 24.24 -8.57 -18.17
CA GLU A 94 23.00 -8.24 -17.44
C GLU A 94 22.08 -9.44 -17.27
N ALA A 95 21.96 -10.30 -18.30
CA ALA A 95 21.17 -11.52 -18.18
C ALA A 95 21.75 -12.48 -17.11
N LEU A 96 23.08 -12.63 -17.06
CA LEU A 96 23.77 -13.40 -16.05
C LEU A 96 23.60 -12.80 -14.65
N LEU A 97 23.76 -11.49 -14.50
CA LEU A 97 23.55 -10.80 -13.23
C LEU A 97 22.12 -10.92 -12.72
N LYS A 98 21.12 -10.87 -13.61
CA LYS A 98 19.71 -11.11 -13.29
C LYS A 98 19.46 -12.57 -12.90
N ALA A 99 20.09 -13.51 -13.53
CA ALA A 99 19.96 -14.94 -13.22
C ALA A 99 20.60 -15.29 -11.86
N VAL A 100 21.74 -14.68 -11.53
CA VAL A 100 22.49 -14.95 -10.27
C VAL A 100 21.90 -14.20 -9.07
N SER A 101 21.40 -12.97 -9.23
CA SER A 101 20.81 -12.17 -8.15
C SER A 101 19.88 -11.06 -8.68
N PRO A 102 18.68 -11.43 -9.15
CA PRO A 102 17.76 -10.46 -9.78
C PRO A 102 17.34 -9.32 -8.86
N GLN A 103 17.20 -9.61 -7.56
CA GLN A 103 16.75 -8.66 -6.57
C GLN A 103 17.87 -7.74 -6.05
N GLY A 104 19.06 -8.29 -5.81
CA GLY A 104 20.19 -7.55 -5.25
C GLY A 104 20.70 -6.42 -6.15
N TRP A 105 20.67 -6.62 -7.46
CA TRP A 105 21.12 -5.60 -8.42
C TRP A 105 20.13 -4.41 -8.51
N TYR A 106 18.83 -4.69 -8.48
CA TYR A 106 17.79 -3.66 -8.46
C TYR A 106 17.85 -2.82 -7.17
N LEU A 107 17.95 -3.49 -6.03
CA LEU A 107 18.00 -2.82 -4.72
C LEU A 107 19.21 -1.88 -4.58
N ARG A 108 20.37 -2.22 -5.16
CA ARG A 108 21.57 -1.37 -5.13
C ARG A 108 21.41 -0.02 -5.82
N ARG A 109 20.47 0.09 -6.78
CA ARG A 109 20.20 1.32 -7.54
C ARG A 109 19.07 2.17 -7.00
N LEU A 110 18.38 1.70 -5.98
CA LEU A 110 17.27 2.43 -5.38
C LEU A 110 17.77 3.71 -4.68
N LYS A 111 17.08 4.80 -5.00
CA LYS A 111 17.20 6.10 -4.35
C LYS A 111 15.82 6.68 -4.19
N ASP A 112 15.59 7.43 -3.13
CA ASP A 112 14.34 8.15 -2.89
C ASP A 112 13.10 7.26 -2.98
N HIS A 113 13.24 6.01 -2.56
CA HIS A 113 12.18 5.00 -2.59
C HIS A 113 11.42 4.93 -1.27
N ILE A 114 10.24 4.32 -1.33
CA ILE A 114 9.43 4.00 -0.14
C ILE A 114 9.56 2.51 0.14
N ILE A 115 9.80 2.16 1.40
CA ILE A 115 9.81 0.78 1.87
C ILE A 115 8.51 0.53 2.62
N ILE A 116 7.76 -0.49 2.22
CA ILE A 116 6.55 -0.95 2.90
C ILE A 116 6.80 -2.37 3.39
N VAL A 117 6.66 -2.58 4.68
CA VAL A 117 6.81 -3.89 5.31
C VAL A 117 5.43 -4.40 5.70
N GLY A 118 5.02 -5.47 5.07
CA GLY A 118 3.70 -6.07 5.19
C GLY A 118 3.10 -6.36 3.82
N SER A 119 2.28 -7.39 3.75
CA SER A 119 1.59 -7.82 2.53
C SER A 119 0.08 -7.87 2.72
N ASP A 120 -0.42 -7.23 3.76
CA ASP A 120 -1.81 -7.22 4.16
C ASP A 120 -2.59 -6.10 3.46
N GLU A 121 -3.90 -6.10 3.66
CA GLU A 121 -4.81 -5.11 3.08
C GLU A 121 -4.42 -3.66 3.41
N LEU A 122 -3.82 -3.41 4.59
CA LEU A 122 -3.34 -2.08 4.97
C LEU A 122 -2.24 -1.58 4.04
N SER A 123 -1.33 -2.48 3.60
CA SER A 123 -0.29 -2.17 2.62
C SER A 123 -0.88 -1.83 1.25
N LEU A 124 -1.94 -2.56 0.84
CA LEU A 124 -2.67 -2.27 -0.40
C LEU A 124 -3.40 -0.93 -0.31
N SER A 125 -4.08 -0.65 0.80
CA SER A 125 -4.77 0.63 1.04
C SER A 125 -3.80 1.81 0.97
N TYR A 126 -2.63 1.69 1.62
CA TYR A 126 -1.59 2.72 1.50
C TYR A 126 -1.10 2.90 0.07
N LEU A 127 -0.85 1.81 -0.66
CA LEU A 127 -0.41 1.86 -2.06
C LEU A 127 -1.46 2.49 -2.99
N ARG A 128 -2.75 2.21 -2.78
CA ARG A 128 -3.83 2.84 -3.55
C ARG A 128 -3.77 4.37 -3.41
N VAL A 129 -3.64 4.87 -2.19
CA VAL A 129 -3.55 6.31 -1.93
C VAL A 129 -2.25 6.90 -2.46
N LEU A 130 -1.12 6.22 -2.21
CA LEU A 130 0.19 6.64 -2.70
C LEU A 130 0.20 6.76 -4.24
N ARG A 131 -0.31 5.77 -4.97
CA ARG A 131 -0.31 5.77 -6.44
C ARG A 131 -1.25 6.80 -7.06
N ARG A 132 -2.33 7.16 -6.36
CA ARG A 132 -3.19 8.29 -6.78
C ARG A 132 -2.44 9.62 -6.74
N ARG A 133 -1.60 9.85 -5.72
CA ARG A 133 -0.85 11.10 -5.54
C ARG A 133 0.51 11.08 -6.25
N HIS A 134 1.21 9.97 -6.18
CA HIS A 134 2.59 9.80 -6.64
C HIS A 134 2.78 8.53 -7.47
N PRO A 135 2.33 8.51 -8.74
CA PRO A 135 2.31 7.30 -9.57
C PRO A 135 3.70 6.73 -9.91
N ARG A 136 4.78 7.53 -9.79
CA ARG A 136 6.11 7.16 -10.28
C ARG A 136 7.14 6.85 -9.19
N VAL A 137 6.79 7.00 -7.92
CA VAL A 137 7.74 6.76 -6.82
C VAL A 137 8.14 5.30 -6.78
N PRO A 138 9.44 4.98 -6.70
CA PRO A 138 9.89 3.62 -6.51
C PRO A 138 9.40 3.09 -5.16
N VAL A 139 8.75 1.93 -5.16
CA VAL A 139 8.25 1.27 -3.95
C VAL A 139 8.83 -0.12 -3.85
N VAL A 140 9.28 -0.47 -2.66
CA VAL A 140 9.71 -1.82 -2.31
C VAL A 140 8.77 -2.35 -1.23
N VAL A 141 8.07 -3.45 -1.52
CA VAL A 141 7.25 -4.17 -0.56
C VAL A 141 8.05 -5.34 0.00
N VAL A 142 8.19 -5.39 1.31
CA VAL A 142 8.90 -6.45 2.01
C VAL A 142 7.89 -7.40 2.65
N CYS A 143 7.93 -8.66 2.24
CA CYS A 143 7.13 -9.73 2.79
C CYS A 143 7.97 -10.58 3.74
N SER A 144 7.44 -10.91 4.90
CA SER A 144 8.15 -11.71 5.93
C SER A 144 8.10 -13.21 5.69
N GLY A 145 7.43 -13.69 4.65
CA GLY A 145 7.27 -15.10 4.35
C GLY A 145 6.69 -15.34 2.96
N ARG A 146 6.36 -16.61 2.69
CA ARG A 146 5.77 -17.01 1.41
C ARG A 146 4.35 -16.47 1.31
N GLN A 147 4.07 -15.71 0.28
CA GLN A 147 2.76 -15.15 -0.03
C GLN A 147 2.13 -15.90 -1.21
N GLU A 148 0.82 -15.81 -1.34
CA GLU A 148 0.12 -16.28 -2.53
C GLU A 148 0.55 -15.49 -3.77
N GLN A 149 0.66 -16.19 -4.90
CA GLN A 149 1.12 -15.56 -6.15
C GLN A 149 0.21 -14.39 -6.58
N ALA A 150 -1.10 -14.51 -6.37
CA ALA A 150 -2.07 -13.46 -6.68
C ALA A 150 -1.77 -12.15 -5.93
N VAL A 151 -1.41 -12.23 -4.65
CA VAL A 151 -1.04 -11.05 -3.84
C VAL A 151 0.26 -10.43 -4.34
N LEU A 152 1.25 -11.26 -4.70
CA LEU A 152 2.52 -10.78 -5.25
C LEU A 152 2.33 -10.09 -6.60
N ASP A 153 1.44 -10.62 -7.43
CA ASP A 153 1.14 -10.05 -8.76
C ASP A 153 0.35 -8.74 -8.62
N GLU A 154 -0.54 -8.62 -7.63
CA GLU A 154 -1.22 -7.36 -7.34
C GLU A 154 -0.21 -6.25 -6.97
N PHE A 155 0.76 -6.54 -6.12
CA PHE A 155 1.83 -5.58 -5.80
C PHE A 155 2.68 -5.21 -7.01
N ARG A 156 3.07 -6.20 -7.83
CA ARG A 156 3.98 -6.00 -8.96
C ARG A 156 3.30 -5.37 -10.16
N LEU A 157 2.15 -5.92 -10.57
CA LEU A 157 1.46 -5.52 -11.79
C LEU A 157 0.44 -4.41 -11.52
N GLY A 158 -0.27 -4.49 -10.39
CA GLY A 158 -1.28 -3.50 -10.01
C GLY A 158 -0.67 -2.19 -9.53
N PHE A 159 0.42 -2.26 -8.77
CA PHE A 159 1.04 -1.08 -8.14
C PHE A 159 2.47 -0.77 -8.61
N ASP A 160 3.03 -1.45 -9.62
CA ASP A 160 4.43 -1.28 -10.06
C ASP A 160 5.42 -1.25 -8.86
N ALA A 161 5.20 -2.13 -7.88
CA ALA A 161 6.03 -2.25 -6.71
C ALA A 161 6.99 -3.43 -6.82
N SER A 162 8.21 -3.26 -6.32
CA SER A 162 9.19 -4.36 -6.26
C SER A 162 8.97 -5.15 -4.99
N VAL A 163 8.70 -6.44 -5.10
CA VAL A 163 8.46 -7.32 -3.96
C VAL A 163 9.72 -8.08 -3.60
N VAL A 164 10.11 -8.00 -2.33
CA VAL A 164 11.28 -8.68 -1.77
C VAL A 164 10.84 -9.49 -0.54
N VAL A 165 11.34 -10.70 -0.41
CA VAL A 165 11.10 -11.55 0.75
C VAL A 165 12.33 -11.52 1.66
N GLY A 166 12.14 -11.21 2.94
CA GLY A 166 13.23 -11.16 3.91
C GLY A 166 12.78 -10.74 5.30
N ASP A 167 13.72 -10.82 6.23
CA ASP A 167 13.50 -10.45 7.62
C ASP A 167 14.04 -9.06 7.92
N ILE A 168 13.15 -8.13 8.21
CA ILE A 168 13.46 -6.72 8.51
C ILE A 168 14.13 -6.51 9.88
N THR A 169 14.18 -7.52 10.73
CA THR A 169 14.90 -7.43 12.01
C THR A 169 16.42 -7.62 11.83
N HIS A 170 16.84 -8.19 10.69
CA HIS A 170 18.24 -8.44 10.39
C HIS A 170 18.93 -7.24 9.72
N GLU A 171 19.95 -6.71 10.36
CA GLU A 171 20.74 -5.55 9.89
C GLU A 171 21.29 -5.72 8.48
N PHE A 172 21.76 -6.92 8.12
CA PHE A 172 22.25 -7.20 6.78
C PHE A 172 21.19 -6.96 5.69
N PHE A 173 19.95 -7.40 5.97
CA PHE A 173 18.84 -7.20 5.05
C PHE A 173 18.43 -5.73 4.95
N LEU A 174 18.40 -5.00 6.07
CA LEU A 174 18.15 -3.57 6.09
C LEU A 174 19.16 -2.77 5.25
N LYS A 175 20.45 -3.14 5.33
CA LYS A 175 21.50 -2.54 4.48
C LYS A 175 21.28 -2.83 2.99
N GLN A 176 20.80 -4.02 2.64
CA GLN A 176 20.46 -4.34 1.25
C GLN A 176 19.30 -3.49 0.72
N LEU A 177 18.31 -3.17 1.55
CA LEU A 177 17.18 -2.30 1.21
C LEU A 177 17.56 -0.82 1.06
N ARG A 178 18.80 -0.44 1.33
CA ARG A 178 19.27 0.95 1.26
C ARG A 178 18.41 1.91 2.10
N VAL A 179 18.11 1.50 3.33
CA VAL A 179 17.24 2.25 4.24
C VAL A 179 17.69 3.69 4.47
N GLU A 180 18.99 3.95 4.41
CA GLU A 180 19.58 5.28 4.51
C GLU A 180 19.12 6.24 3.39
N ARG A 181 18.74 5.67 2.22
CA ARG A 181 18.27 6.40 1.04
C ARG A 181 16.76 6.35 0.85
N ALA A 182 16.06 5.66 1.74
CA ALA A 182 14.61 5.61 1.70
C ALA A 182 14.01 6.95 2.17
N ARG A 183 12.97 7.40 1.49
CA ARG A 183 12.20 8.60 1.90
C ARG A 183 11.27 8.30 3.05
N LYS A 184 10.60 7.16 3.00
CA LYS A 184 9.69 6.68 4.05
C LYS A 184 9.85 5.17 4.21
N ILE A 185 9.66 4.73 5.43
CA ILE A 185 9.64 3.31 5.81
C ILE A 185 8.36 3.10 6.60
N LEU A 186 7.46 2.30 6.03
CA LEU A 186 6.18 2.00 6.64
C LEU A 186 6.18 0.54 7.09
N LEU A 187 6.13 0.34 8.38
CA LEU A 187 6.05 -0.97 9.02
C LEU A 187 4.57 -1.28 9.26
N LEU A 188 3.91 -1.87 8.27
CA LEU A 188 2.45 -2.06 8.21
C LEU A 188 2.00 -3.48 8.58
N SER A 189 2.92 -4.36 8.96
CA SER A 189 2.61 -5.71 9.40
C SER A 189 1.75 -5.74 10.67
N ASP A 190 0.89 -6.75 10.80
CA ASP A 190 0.07 -6.99 12.00
C ASP A 190 0.89 -7.46 13.21
N ASP A 191 2.12 -7.92 13.01
CA ASP A 191 3.05 -8.25 14.09
C ASP A 191 3.70 -6.99 14.66
N SER A 192 3.02 -6.40 15.65
CA SER A 192 3.46 -5.15 16.29
C SER A 192 4.84 -5.26 16.93
N LEU A 193 5.14 -6.39 17.61
CA LEU A 193 6.44 -6.57 18.27
C LEU A 193 7.56 -6.55 17.25
N ARG A 194 7.43 -7.32 16.20
CA ARG A 194 8.42 -7.39 15.11
C ARG A 194 8.61 -6.04 14.42
N SER A 195 7.53 -5.26 14.26
CA SER A 195 7.61 -3.89 13.72
C SER A 195 8.40 -2.96 14.63
N TYR A 196 8.24 -3.06 15.96
CA TYR A 196 9.02 -2.28 16.92
C TYR A 196 10.49 -2.71 16.97
N GLU A 197 10.79 -4.01 16.88
CA GLU A 197 12.15 -4.54 16.77
C GLU A 197 12.86 -4.04 15.51
N ALA A 198 12.17 -4.07 14.37
CA ALA A 198 12.68 -3.54 13.13
C ALA A 198 12.94 -2.03 13.21
N ALA A 199 12.03 -1.26 13.79
CA ALA A 199 12.22 0.18 14.01
C ALA A 199 13.41 0.46 14.95
N SER A 200 13.58 -0.32 16.01
CA SER A 200 14.75 -0.23 16.90
C SER A 200 16.06 -0.49 16.15
N SER A 201 16.10 -1.52 15.31
CA SER A 201 17.26 -1.84 14.46
C SER A 201 17.57 -0.73 13.47
N LEU A 202 16.53 -0.14 12.85
CA LEU A 202 16.66 1.01 11.94
C LEU A 202 17.24 2.24 12.64
N LEU A 203 16.73 2.58 13.84
CA LEU A 203 17.21 3.71 14.63
C LEU A 203 18.68 3.56 15.08
N ASN A 204 19.12 2.32 15.28
CA ASN A 204 20.52 2.02 15.61
C ASN A 204 21.42 2.07 14.37
N LEU A 205 20.91 1.62 13.21
CA LEU A 205 21.67 1.57 11.97
C LEU A 205 21.87 2.95 11.35
N VAL A 206 20.83 3.79 11.38
CA VAL A 206 20.83 5.12 10.74
C VAL A 206 20.34 6.18 11.74
N PRO A 207 21.24 6.94 12.37
CA PRO A 207 20.85 8.02 13.28
C PRO A 207 19.93 9.05 12.59
N GLY A 208 18.86 9.45 13.26
CA GLY A 208 17.92 10.46 12.75
C GLY A 208 16.86 9.96 11.76
N ILE A 209 16.84 8.68 11.43
CA ILE A 209 15.84 8.11 10.49
C ILE A 209 14.40 8.08 11.04
N GLY A 210 14.21 8.24 12.34
CA GLY A 210 12.95 8.03 13.04
C GLY A 210 11.76 8.81 12.42
N SER A 211 11.95 10.07 12.02
CA SER A 211 10.91 10.88 11.36
C SER A 211 10.42 10.34 10.01
N ARG A 212 11.16 9.39 9.43
CA ARG A 212 10.78 8.71 8.19
C ARG A 212 10.06 7.38 8.44
N ILE A 213 10.00 6.91 9.69
CA ILE A 213 9.43 5.61 10.05
C ILE A 213 8.02 5.80 10.57
N VAL A 214 7.08 5.05 9.98
CA VAL A 214 5.69 4.94 10.43
C VAL A 214 5.41 3.49 10.81
N ILE A 215 4.89 3.26 12.01
CA ILE A 215 4.70 1.92 12.57
C ILE A 215 3.21 1.67 12.81
N HIS A 216 2.66 0.68 12.15
CA HIS A 216 1.35 0.13 12.49
C HIS A 216 1.43 -0.71 13.76
N CYS A 217 0.49 -0.49 14.64
CA CYS A 217 0.30 -1.28 15.84
C CYS A 217 -1.13 -1.86 15.86
N ALA A 218 -1.25 -3.15 15.58
CA ALA A 218 -2.54 -3.84 15.49
C ALA A 218 -3.32 -3.83 16.81
N ARG A 219 -2.60 -3.72 17.95
CA ARG A 219 -3.19 -3.70 19.31
C ARG A 219 -2.97 -2.35 19.97
N LEU A 220 -4.04 -1.59 20.15
CA LEU A 220 -3.99 -0.26 20.78
C LEU A 220 -3.35 -0.28 22.18
N ARG A 221 -3.64 -1.32 22.96
CA ARG A 221 -3.02 -1.54 24.28
C ARG A 221 -1.50 -1.62 24.23
N PHE A 222 -0.98 -2.38 23.25
CA PHE A 222 0.47 -2.50 23.08
C PHE A 222 1.06 -1.15 22.66
N MET A 223 0.40 -0.43 21.76
CA MET A 223 0.82 0.91 21.33
C MET A 223 0.95 1.87 22.54
N ARG A 224 -0.07 1.93 23.41
CA ARG A 224 -0.05 2.76 24.61
C ARG A 224 1.03 2.33 25.61
N ALA A 225 1.16 1.02 25.86
CA ALA A 225 2.22 0.51 26.72
C ALA A 225 3.64 0.86 26.23
N MET A 226 3.82 0.98 24.91
CA MET A 226 5.11 1.32 24.31
C MET A 226 5.34 2.82 24.12
N GLU A 227 4.40 3.69 24.43
CA GLU A 227 4.43 5.13 24.17
C GLU A 227 5.68 5.83 24.71
N ASN A 228 6.16 5.38 25.86
CA ASN A 228 7.36 5.93 26.51
C ASN A 228 8.68 5.34 26.01
N THR A 229 8.66 4.41 25.07
CA THR A 229 9.89 3.83 24.52
C THR A 229 10.60 4.78 23.55
N ARG A 230 11.92 4.58 23.36
CA ARG A 230 12.70 5.34 22.39
C ARG A 230 12.10 5.25 20.98
N VAL A 231 11.59 4.09 20.60
CA VAL A 231 10.99 3.85 19.29
C VAL A 231 9.76 4.73 19.10
N ALA A 232 8.81 4.71 20.04
CA ALA A 232 7.59 5.50 19.94
C ALA A 232 7.83 7.01 19.99
N ARG A 233 8.87 7.47 20.73
CA ARG A 233 9.25 8.89 20.75
C ARG A 233 9.96 9.37 19.47
N SER A 234 10.63 8.47 18.76
CA SER A 234 11.40 8.80 17.57
C SER A 234 10.64 8.58 16.27
N CYS A 235 9.69 7.63 16.26
CA CYS A 235 8.93 7.21 15.10
C CYS A 235 7.46 7.60 15.25
N GLU A 236 6.73 7.67 14.16
CA GLU A 236 5.29 7.84 14.19
C GLU A 236 4.60 6.48 14.35
N THR A 237 3.72 6.34 15.34
CA THR A 237 2.97 5.11 15.60
C THR A 237 1.48 5.33 15.39
N PHE A 238 0.78 4.36 14.83
CA PHE A 238 -0.66 4.46 14.63
C PHE A 238 -1.35 3.10 14.78
N ASN A 239 -2.67 3.15 15.02
CA ASN A 239 -3.54 1.99 15.00
C ASN A 239 -4.64 2.20 13.95
N THR A 240 -4.93 1.16 13.18
CA THR A 240 -5.92 1.20 12.08
C THR A 240 -7.32 1.58 12.57
N TYR A 241 -7.77 0.99 13.68
CA TYR A 241 -9.10 1.30 14.21
C TYR A 241 -9.18 2.71 14.79
N HIS A 242 -8.11 3.21 15.41
CA HIS A 242 -8.06 4.57 15.92
C HIS A 242 -8.11 5.59 14.77
N LEU A 243 -7.38 5.33 13.67
CA LEU A 243 -7.40 6.19 12.49
C LEU A 243 -8.78 6.22 11.84
N ALA A 244 -9.40 5.04 11.65
CA ALA A 244 -10.73 4.91 11.07
C ALA A 244 -11.81 5.55 11.94
N ALA A 245 -11.81 5.30 13.25
CA ALA A 245 -12.79 5.87 14.19
C ALA A 245 -12.66 7.39 14.28
N SER A 246 -11.43 7.92 14.36
CA SER A 246 -11.18 9.36 14.35
C SER A 246 -11.69 10.02 13.07
N GLY A 247 -11.51 9.36 11.93
CA GLY A 247 -12.06 9.81 10.65
C GLY A 247 -13.58 9.85 10.67
N LEU A 248 -14.22 8.75 11.05
CA LEU A 248 -15.68 8.63 11.09
C LEU A 248 -16.32 9.68 12.01
N VAL A 249 -15.82 9.80 13.24
CA VAL A 249 -16.36 10.76 14.20
C VAL A 249 -16.25 12.18 13.66
N ARG A 250 -15.09 12.57 13.14
CA ARG A 250 -14.86 13.95 12.68
C ARG A 250 -15.58 14.28 11.37
N SER A 251 -15.67 13.35 10.41
CA SER A 251 -16.20 13.65 9.08
C SER A 251 -17.71 13.48 8.97
N GLN A 252 -18.33 12.66 9.82
CA GLN A 252 -19.74 12.32 9.71
C GLN A 252 -20.51 12.57 10.99
N MET A 253 -20.03 12.08 12.16
CA MET A 253 -20.81 12.15 13.38
C MET A 253 -20.85 13.56 13.97
N LEU A 254 -19.73 14.30 13.98
CA LEU A 254 -19.72 15.68 14.52
C LEU A 254 -20.63 16.61 13.74
N GLN A 255 -20.68 16.47 12.40
CA GLN A 255 -21.62 17.28 11.63
C GLN A 255 -23.06 16.99 12.02
N HIS A 256 -23.42 15.70 12.14
CA HIS A 256 -24.76 15.30 12.59
C HIS A 256 -25.10 15.86 13.97
N PHE A 257 -24.21 15.73 14.95
CA PHE A 257 -24.41 16.23 16.30
C PHE A 257 -24.64 17.75 16.37
N HIS A 258 -24.02 18.52 15.49
CA HIS A 258 -24.23 19.97 15.42
C HIS A 258 -25.56 20.36 14.76
N GLU A 259 -26.20 19.45 14.03
CA GLU A 259 -27.45 19.68 13.31
C GLU A 259 -28.68 19.18 14.10
N THR A 260 -28.46 18.46 15.23
CA THR A 260 -29.51 17.84 16.04
C THR A 260 -29.72 18.51 17.40
N GLU A 261 -30.98 18.58 17.82
CA GLU A 261 -31.39 18.96 19.17
C GLU A 261 -32.55 18.05 19.61
N PRO A 262 -32.62 17.57 20.86
CA PRO A 262 -31.64 17.71 21.96
C PRO A 262 -30.38 16.92 21.73
N LYS A 263 -29.42 16.94 22.71
CA LYS A 263 -28.15 16.18 22.61
C LYS A 263 -28.38 14.72 22.25
N ASP A 264 -27.41 14.19 21.50
CA ASP A 264 -27.53 12.89 20.87
C ASP A 264 -27.40 11.69 21.81
N VAL A 265 -28.14 10.63 21.49
CA VAL A 265 -27.99 9.28 22.05
C VAL A 265 -27.22 8.42 21.06
N VAL A 266 -26.04 7.95 21.44
CA VAL A 266 -25.20 7.11 20.58
C VAL A 266 -25.25 5.66 21.02
N VAL A 267 -25.74 4.77 20.15
CA VAL A 267 -25.80 3.33 20.38
C VAL A 267 -24.62 2.65 19.69
N ILE A 268 -23.67 2.12 20.46
CA ILE A 268 -22.52 1.36 19.97
C ILE A 268 -22.84 -0.14 20.06
N ALA A 269 -23.23 -0.72 18.94
CA ALA A 269 -23.55 -2.13 18.82
C ALA A 269 -22.33 -2.94 18.34
N GLY A 270 -21.71 -3.65 19.28
CA GLY A 270 -20.42 -4.31 19.15
C GLY A 270 -19.29 -3.51 19.80
N PHE A 271 -18.94 -3.90 21.05
CA PHE A 271 -17.89 -3.22 21.84
C PHE A 271 -16.53 -3.92 21.74
N GLY A 272 -16.18 -4.31 20.51
CA GLY A 272 -14.85 -4.78 20.14
C GLY A 272 -13.86 -3.62 19.95
N ARG A 273 -12.73 -3.90 19.25
CA ARG A 273 -11.68 -2.88 18.99
C ARG A 273 -12.22 -1.60 18.38
N PHE A 274 -13.10 -1.70 17.40
CA PHE A 274 -13.67 -0.53 16.72
C PHE A 274 -14.63 0.24 17.64
N GLY A 275 -15.59 -0.44 18.30
CA GLY A 275 -16.54 0.21 19.21
C GLY A 275 -15.87 0.92 20.39
N GLN A 276 -14.84 0.31 20.99
CA GLN A 276 -14.04 0.95 22.05
C GLN A 276 -13.35 2.21 21.54
N THR A 277 -12.81 2.18 20.32
CA THR A 277 -12.14 3.34 19.73
C THR A 277 -13.14 4.43 19.33
N ILE A 278 -14.35 4.06 18.90
CA ILE A 278 -15.44 5.04 18.68
C ILE A 278 -15.78 5.75 19.99
N LEU A 279 -15.98 5.02 21.09
CA LEU A 279 -16.25 5.63 22.40
C LEU A 279 -15.13 6.60 22.80
N GLU A 280 -13.88 6.21 22.64
CA GLU A 280 -12.72 7.07 22.91
C GLU A 280 -12.75 8.37 22.08
N GLN A 281 -13.04 8.26 20.79
CA GLN A 281 -13.12 9.43 19.91
C GLN A 281 -14.32 10.34 20.24
N LEU A 282 -15.45 9.77 20.64
CA LEU A 282 -16.61 10.52 21.12
C LEU A 282 -16.27 11.29 22.39
N GLN A 283 -15.63 10.65 23.36
CA GLN A 283 -15.16 11.30 24.59
C GLN A 283 -14.20 12.46 24.32
N ALA A 284 -13.30 12.27 23.37
CA ALA A 284 -12.28 13.29 23.05
C ALA A 284 -12.82 14.47 22.22
N ASN A 285 -13.82 14.25 21.37
CA ASN A 285 -14.21 15.23 20.36
C ASN A 285 -15.68 15.67 20.44
N ALA A 286 -16.57 14.91 21.11
CA ALA A 286 -18.01 15.13 21.11
C ALA A 286 -18.67 15.01 22.49
N ALA A 287 -17.92 15.08 23.58
CA ALA A 287 -18.46 14.86 24.93
C ALA A 287 -19.60 15.82 25.30
N ASN A 288 -19.60 17.04 24.79
CA ASN A 288 -20.60 18.06 25.04
C ASN A 288 -21.88 17.93 24.21
N GLU A 289 -21.78 17.18 23.08
CA GLU A 289 -22.88 17.00 22.14
C GLU A 289 -23.75 15.78 22.47
N ILE A 290 -23.25 14.90 23.34
CA ILE A 290 -23.84 13.60 23.62
C ILE A 290 -24.54 13.65 24.99
N ALA A 291 -25.81 13.18 25.04
CA ALA A 291 -26.54 12.97 26.28
C ALA A 291 -26.27 11.59 26.88
N MET A 292 -26.17 10.56 26.02
CA MET A 292 -26.03 9.18 26.44
C MET A 292 -25.26 8.35 25.45
N VAL A 293 -24.50 7.38 25.95
CA VAL A 293 -23.92 6.29 25.11
C VAL A 293 -24.49 4.96 25.64
N VAL A 294 -25.08 4.21 24.71
CA VAL A 294 -25.59 2.85 24.94
C VAL A 294 -24.61 1.86 24.32
N ILE A 295 -24.12 0.91 25.10
CA ILE A 295 -23.18 -0.12 24.66
C ILE A 295 -23.90 -1.47 24.62
N ILE A 296 -23.86 -2.13 23.46
CA ILE A 296 -24.40 -3.48 23.27
C ILE A 296 -23.27 -4.43 22.87
N GLU A 297 -23.07 -5.50 23.65
CA GLU A 297 -22.06 -6.53 23.35
C GLU A 297 -22.47 -7.86 24.01
N LYS A 298 -22.07 -8.99 23.45
CA LYS A 298 -22.38 -10.32 24.00
C LYS A 298 -21.76 -10.58 25.37
N ASP A 299 -20.61 -9.98 25.64
CA ASP A 299 -19.85 -10.07 26.90
C ASP A 299 -19.57 -8.64 27.38
N ALA A 300 -20.65 -7.85 27.48
CA ALA A 300 -20.58 -6.41 27.64
C ALA A 300 -19.88 -6.00 28.93
N HIS A 301 -20.28 -6.57 30.06
CA HIS A 301 -19.75 -6.17 31.39
C HIS A 301 -18.24 -6.38 31.45
N ARG A 302 -17.75 -7.53 31.01
CA ARG A 302 -16.32 -7.81 31.00
C ARG A 302 -15.56 -6.87 30.06
N ARG A 303 -16.09 -6.62 28.86
CA ARG A 303 -15.43 -5.76 27.87
C ARG A 303 -15.39 -4.31 28.31
N VAL A 304 -16.45 -3.82 28.92
CA VAL A 304 -16.51 -2.45 29.47
C VAL A 304 -15.52 -2.29 30.61
N MET A 305 -15.53 -3.20 31.59
CA MET A 305 -14.58 -3.18 32.71
C MET A 305 -13.12 -3.17 32.23
N VAL A 306 -12.79 -4.03 31.28
CA VAL A 306 -11.46 -4.07 30.68
C VAL A 306 -11.12 -2.80 29.90
N ALA A 307 -12.08 -2.19 29.22
CA ALA A 307 -11.87 -0.93 28.51
C ALA A 307 -11.66 0.24 29.50
N GLU A 308 -12.40 0.27 30.60
CA GLU A 308 -12.29 1.28 31.65
C GLU A 308 -10.93 1.28 32.36
N GLU A 309 -10.36 0.11 32.59
CA GLU A 309 -8.99 -0.01 33.10
C GLU A 309 -7.92 0.58 32.17
N GLN A 310 -8.21 0.67 30.87
CA GLN A 310 -7.22 1.08 29.86
C GLN A 310 -7.36 2.51 29.39
N MET A 311 -8.58 3.00 29.35
CA MET A 311 -8.91 4.38 29.07
C MET A 311 -9.86 4.84 30.16
N ALA A 312 -9.49 5.87 30.90
CA ALA A 312 -10.43 6.49 31.84
C ALA A 312 -11.67 6.94 31.08
N PHE A 313 -12.81 6.42 31.44
CA PHE A 313 -14.07 6.91 30.88
C PHE A 313 -14.31 8.33 31.36
N SER A 314 -14.36 9.27 30.45
CA SER A 314 -14.54 10.70 30.71
C SER A 314 -15.80 11.22 29.99
N GLY A 315 -16.21 12.44 30.33
CA GLY A 315 -17.42 13.07 29.79
C GLY A 315 -18.62 12.93 30.72
N ASP A 316 -19.48 13.95 30.71
CA ASP A 316 -20.64 14.04 31.58
C ASP A 316 -21.89 13.32 31.06
N PHE A 317 -21.77 12.62 29.92
CA PHE A 317 -22.87 11.86 29.34
C PHE A 317 -23.13 10.55 30.11
N ARG A 318 -24.39 10.15 30.15
CA ARG A 318 -24.83 8.88 30.76
C ARG A 318 -24.34 7.69 29.91
N ARG A 319 -24.01 6.57 30.57
CA ARG A 319 -23.62 5.32 29.91
C ARG A 319 -24.51 4.19 30.41
N GLU A 320 -25.09 3.47 29.44
CA GLU A 320 -25.87 2.28 29.70
C GLU A 320 -25.23 1.08 28.97
N VAL A 321 -25.22 -0.07 29.65
CA VAL A 321 -24.53 -1.27 29.14
C VAL A 321 -25.54 -2.43 29.09
N TYR A 322 -25.72 -2.97 27.90
CA TYR A 322 -26.62 -4.06 27.64
C TYR A 322 -25.83 -5.29 27.11
N GLU A 323 -25.98 -6.40 27.85
CA GLU A 323 -25.43 -7.66 27.42
C GLU A 323 -26.42 -8.39 26.51
N GLY A 324 -26.01 -8.67 25.25
CA GLY A 324 -26.86 -9.33 24.28
C GLY A 324 -26.28 -9.37 22.87
N ASP A 325 -26.95 -10.16 22.03
CA ASP A 325 -26.64 -10.26 20.60
C ASP A 325 -27.50 -9.28 19.81
N ILE A 326 -26.87 -8.40 19.03
CA ILE A 326 -27.57 -7.40 18.19
C ILE A 326 -28.50 -8.02 17.15
N SER A 327 -28.31 -9.29 16.82
CA SER A 327 -29.16 -10.02 15.89
C SER A 327 -30.50 -10.45 16.49
N HIS A 328 -30.67 -10.34 17.80
CA HIS A 328 -31.87 -10.75 18.51
C HIS A 328 -32.80 -9.57 18.80
N PRO A 329 -34.07 -9.60 18.41
CA PRO A 329 -35.01 -8.50 18.62
C PRO A 329 -35.25 -8.14 20.09
N GLU A 330 -35.02 -9.07 21.01
CA GLU A 330 -35.25 -8.89 22.45
C GLU A 330 -34.38 -7.80 23.05
N ILE A 331 -33.11 -7.72 22.62
CA ILE A 331 -32.19 -6.70 23.10
C ILE A 331 -32.66 -5.30 22.72
N TRP A 332 -33.16 -5.17 21.50
CA TRP A 332 -33.65 -3.88 20.97
C TRP A 332 -34.95 -3.43 21.62
N ARG A 333 -35.88 -4.37 21.93
CA ARG A 333 -37.09 -4.05 22.67
C ARG A 333 -36.75 -3.52 24.08
N ARG A 334 -35.87 -4.24 24.79
CA ARG A 334 -35.46 -3.84 26.12
C ARG A 334 -34.81 -2.44 26.11
N ILE A 335 -33.97 -2.14 25.12
CA ILE A 335 -33.35 -0.82 25.00
C ILE A 335 -34.41 0.24 24.68
N SER A 336 -35.34 -0.02 23.75
CA SER A 336 -36.42 0.93 23.42
C SER A 336 -37.39 1.19 24.57
N ASP A 337 -37.55 0.24 25.51
CA ASP A 337 -38.37 0.41 26.69
C ASP A 337 -37.68 1.27 27.75
N GLU A 338 -36.35 1.29 27.79
CA GLU A 338 -35.55 1.95 28.83
C GLU A 338 -34.88 3.25 28.33
N VAL A 339 -34.71 3.43 27.05
CA VAL A 339 -34.00 4.55 26.40
C VAL A 339 -34.88 5.14 25.30
N GLU A 340 -35.08 6.43 25.31
CA GLU A 340 -35.76 7.16 24.27
C GLU A 340 -34.86 7.24 23.04
N LEU A 341 -35.24 6.53 21.98
CA LEU A 341 -34.51 6.42 20.71
C LEU A 341 -35.24 7.04 19.53
N ASP A 342 -36.40 7.61 19.78
CA ASP A 342 -37.24 8.23 18.78
C ASP A 342 -36.74 9.65 18.46
N GLY A 343 -36.50 9.91 17.18
CA GLY A 343 -36.09 11.22 16.72
C GLY A 343 -34.79 11.22 15.92
N ASN A 344 -34.41 12.40 15.47
CA ASN A 344 -33.23 12.61 14.64
C ASN A 344 -31.90 12.61 15.44
N ASN A 345 -32.00 12.62 16.78
CA ASN A 345 -30.85 12.62 17.68
C ASN A 345 -30.37 11.22 18.12
N ALA A 346 -30.87 10.15 17.51
CA ALA A 346 -30.37 8.79 17.76
C ALA A 346 -29.37 8.38 16.68
N VAL A 347 -28.17 8.00 17.10
CA VAL A 347 -27.09 7.56 16.22
C VAL A 347 -26.70 6.12 16.53
N PHE A 348 -26.81 5.23 15.56
CA PHE A 348 -26.50 3.81 15.72
C PHE A 348 -25.22 3.46 14.98
N VAL A 349 -24.22 2.93 15.69
CA VAL A 349 -22.96 2.43 15.13
C VAL A 349 -22.90 0.92 15.26
N LEU A 350 -23.18 0.21 14.19
CA LEU A 350 -23.16 -1.26 14.14
C LEU A 350 -21.77 -1.74 13.72
N GLY A 351 -20.96 -2.14 14.69
CA GLY A 351 -19.53 -2.41 14.56
C GLY A 351 -19.09 -3.81 15.01
N THR A 352 -19.96 -4.82 14.96
CA THR A 352 -19.60 -6.20 15.30
C THR A 352 -18.62 -6.80 14.29
N GLY A 353 -17.99 -7.94 14.63
CA GLY A 353 -17.14 -8.69 13.71
C GLY A 353 -17.90 -9.41 12.57
N ARG A 354 -19.24 -9.37 12.58
CA ARG A 354 -20.11 -10.06 11.61
C ARG A 354 -20.81 -9.02 10.73
N GLU A 355 -20.30 -8.83 9.52
CA GLU A 355 -20.77 -7.80 8.58
C GLU A 355 -22.22 -8.00 8.15
N GLU A 356 -22.63 -9.25 7.95
CA GLU A 356 -24.02 -9.61 7.61
C GLU A 356 -24.99 -9.18 8.71
N ASP A 357 -24.64 -9.43 10.00
CA ASP A 357 -25.46 -9.04 11.14
C ASP A 357 -25.53 -7.51 11.26
N ASN A 358 -24.41 -6.81 11.01
CA ASN A 358 -24.40 -5.35 11.01
C ASN A 358 -25.37 -4.79 9.97
N LEU A 359 -25.29 -5.26 8.73
CA LEU A 359 -26.12 -4.76 7.62
C LEU A 359 -27.60 -5.10 7.84
N ARG A 360 -27.90 -6.35 8.19
CA ARG A 360 -29.28 -6.79 8.47
C ARG A 360 -29.92 -6.00 9.60
N THR A 361 -29.19 -5.80 10.69
CA THR A 361 -29.66 -5.05 11.85
C THR A 361 -29.83 -3.57 11.51
N ALA A 362 -28.92 -3.00 10.72
CA ALA A 362 -29.02 -1.61 10.26
C ALA A 362 -30.32 -1.36 9.45
N ILE A 363 -30.65 -2.24 8.51
CA ILE A 363 -31.90 -2.16 7.75
C ILE A 363 -33.10 -2.21 8.67
N TRP A 364 -33.10 -3.10 9.66
CA TRP A 364 -34.18 -3.22 10.63
C TRP A 364 -34.31 -1.96 11.48
N ILE A 365 -33.20 -1.43 12.04
CA ILE A 365 -33.19 -0.20 12.85
C ILE A 365 -33.73 0.97 12.03
N ARG A 366 -33.27 1.14 10.81
CA ARG A 366 -33.71 2.26 9.93
C ARG A 366 -35.20 2.23 9.66
N ARG A 367 -35.82 1.03 9.65
CA ARG A 367 -37.29 0.90 9.49
C ARG A 367 -38.05 1.25 10.77
N GLN A 368 -37.47 1.02 11.93
CA GLN A 368 -38.08 1.35 13.23
C GLN A 368 -37.86 2.82 13.60
N PHE A 369 -36.68 3.35 13.33
CA PHE A 369 -36.24 4.70 13.67
C PHE A 369 -35.86 5.46 12.40
N SER A 370 -36.87 5.96 11.69
CA SER A 370 -36.70 6.53 10.33
C SER A 370 -35.90 7.82 10.29
N GLU A 371 -35.80 8.56 11.38
CA GLU A 371 -35.09 9.85 11.46
C GLU A 371 -33.62 9.69 11.92
N SER A 372 -33.28 8.54 12.51
CA SER A 372 -31.96 8.33 13.12
C SER A 372 -30.83 8.13 12.10
N MET A 373 -29.61 8.46 12.49
CA MET A 373 -28.42 8.13 11.72
C MET A 373 -27.98 6.68 12.00
N VAL A 374 -27.92 5.84 10.99
CA VAL A 374 -27.54 4.42 11.13
C VAL A 374 -26.29 4.12 10.32
N ILE A 375 -25.24 3.72 11.00
CA ILE A 375 -23.92 3.40 10.45
C ILE A 375 -23.68 1.90 10.54
N ALA A 376 -23.50 1.24 9.39
CA ALA A 376 -23.18 -0.18 9.30
C ALA A 376 -21.73 -0.39 8.86
N ARG A 377 -20.94 -1.07 9.68
CA ARG A 377 -19.53 -1.33 9.42
C ARG A 377 -19.32 -2.62 8.63
N SER A 378 -18.45 -2.56 7.62
CA SER A 378 -17.77 -3.68 6.97
C SER A 378 -16.25 -3.61 7.19
N SER A 379 -15.52 -4.69 6.94
CA SER A 379 -14.05 -4.67 6.98
C SER A 379 -13.46 -4.18 5.68
N LYS A 380 -14.04 -4.63 4.57
CA LYS A 380 -13.64 -4.26 3.21
C LYS A 380 -14.75 -3.49 2.51
N ARG A 381 -14.37 -2.73 1.50
CA ARG A 381 -15.35 -2.07 0.64
C ARG A 381 -16.25 -3.10 -0.04
N SER A 382 -17.55 -2.93 0.11
CA SER A 382 -18.58 -3.79 -0.49
C SER A 382 -19.54 -2.94 -1.33
N ARG A 383 -19.51 -3.12 -2.65
CA ARG A 383 -20.46 -2.45 -3.55
C ARG A 383 -21.90 -2.78 -3.20
N PHE A 384 -22.16 -4.01 -2.77
CA PHE A 384 -23.47 -4.45 -2.31
C PHE A 384 -23.92 -3.69 -1.04
N ALA A 385 -23.02 -3.56 -0.04
CA ALA A 385 -23.34 -2.80 1.16
C ALA A 385 -23.58 -1.31 0.86
N ASP A 386 -22.82 -0.73 -0.08
CA ASP A 386 -23.02 0.66 -0.54
C ASP A 386 -24.36 0.84 -1.28
N GLU A 387 -24.78 -0.16 -2.06
CA GLU A 387 -26.10 -0.17 -2.73
C GLU A 387 -27.23 -0.25 -1.71
N VAL A 388 -27.17 -1.20 -0.80
CA VAL A 388 -28.13 -1.34 0.30
C VAL A 388 -28.16 -0.07 1.17
N GLY A 389 -27.01 0.53 1.44
CA GLY A 389 -26.92 1.80 2.16
C GLY A 389 -27.74 2.90 1.49
N ARG A 390 -27.60 3.10 0.20
CA ARG A 390 -28.37 4.09 -0.59
C ARG A 390 -29.85 3.78 -0.62
N ASP A 391 -30.22 2.52 -0.82
CA ASP A 391 -31.62 2.11 -0.94
C ASP A 391 -32.39 2.26 0.37
N HIS A 392 -31.72 2.13 1.50
CA HIS A 392 -32.32 2.18 2.83
C HIS A 392 -31.93 3.42 3.64
N GLY A 393 -31.18 4.36 3.08
CA GLY A 393 -30.73 5.56 3.79
C GLY A 393 -29.77 5.25 4.96
N LEU A 394 -28.89 4.24 4.79
CA LEU A 394 -27.87 3.85 5.76
C LEU A 394 -26.51 4.43 5.37
N VAL A 395 -25.68 4.69 6.35
CA VAL A 395 -24.27 5.00 6.15
C VAL A 395 -23.48 3.69 6.19
N SER A 396 -23.12 3.17 5.01
CA SER A 396 -22.22 2.02 4.90
C SER A 396 -20.77 2.50 5.01
N ILE A 397 -20.00 1.96 5.93
CA ILE A 397 -18.59 2.29 6.11
C ILE A 397 -17.70 1.06 5.98
N SER A 398 -16.54 1.25 5.37
CA SER A 398 -15.47 0.25 5.34
C SER A 398 -14.28 0.75 6.15
N ILE A 399 -13.73 -0.10 7.03
CA ILE A 399 -12.54 0.27 7.81
C ILE A 399 -11.38 0.63 6.89
N ASN A 400 -11.18 -0.12 5.79
CA ASN A 400 -10.11 0.16 4.86
C ASN A 400 -10.31 1.50 4.12
N GLU A 401 -11.54 1.84 3.78
CA GLU A 401 -11.87 3.11 3.12
C GLU A 401 -11.66 4.30 4.07
N LEU A 402 -12.13 4.20 5.30
CA LEU A 402 -11.87 5.20 6.32
C LEU A 402 -10.37 5.40 6.59
N VAL A 403 -9.59 4.31 6.56
CA VAL A 403 -8.12 4.41 6.64
C VAL A 403 -7.54 5.12 5.43
N GLU A 404 -7.95 4.76 4.20
CA GLU A 404 -7.47 5.40 2.97
C GLU A 404 -7.75 6.91 2.95
N GLU A 405 -8.94 7.32 3.40
CA GLU A 405 -9.35 8.72 3.46
C GLU A 405 -8.59 9.52 4.54
N ASN A 406 -8.21 8.85 5.62
CA ASN A 406 -7.58 9.49 6.77
C ASN A 406 -6.07 9.26 6.88
N ILE A 407 -5.41 8.67 5.87
CA ILE A 407 -3.95 8.60 5.80
C ILE A 407 -3.38 10.02 5.84
N PRO A 408 -2.55 10.36 6.85
CA PRO A 408 -1.96 11.68 6.95
C PRO A 408 -1.11 12.04 5.72
N ALA A 409 -1.24 13.26 5.21
CA ALA A 409 -0.47 13.73 4.06
C ALA A 409 1.04 13.53 4.25
N ARG A 410 1.55 13.75 5.48
CA ARG A 410 2.97 13.57 5.82
C ARG A 410 3.51 12.15 5.62
N TRP A 411 2.65 11.12 5.55
CA TRP A 411 3.09 9.75 5.21
C TRP A 411 3.27 9.55 3.71
N LEU A 412 2.64 10.42 2.93
CA LEU A 412 2.66 10.41 1.47
C LEU A 412 3.61 11.46 0.90
N ASP A 413 4.05 12.43 1.73
CA ASP A 413 4.94 13.50 1.28
C ASP A 413 6.27 12.95 0.82
N ILE A 414 6.59 13.34 -0.42
CA ILE A 414 7.82 12.98 -1.13
C ILE A 414 8.76 14.19 -1.22
N SER A 415 8.31 15.33 -0.71
CA SER A 415 9.15 16.54 -0.62
C SER A 415 10.35 16.27 0.29
N ALA A 416 11.54 16.52 -0.25
CA ALA A 416 12.81 16.35 0.42
C ALA A 416 13.00 17.44 1.47
#